data_b926979bd7a5fa9c6ab8fbfe5d4e3068
#
_entry.id   b926979bd7a5fa9c6ab8fbfe5d4e3068
#
_cell.length_a   1.000
_cell.length_b   1.000
_cell.length_c   1.000
_cell.angle_alpha   90.00
_cell.angle_beta   90.00
_cell.angle_gamma   90.00
#
_symmetry.space_group_name_H-M   'P 1'
#
loop_
_entity.id
_entity.type
_entity.pdbx_description
1 polymer ?
#
loop_
_entity_poly.entity_id
_entity_poly.type
_entity_poly.pdbx_seq_one_letter_code
_entity_poly.pdbx_strand_id
1 'polypeptide(L)'
;MKQVLVVAVALIDRDNRVLLAQRATSGTFAGLWEFPGGKVKPGETPEAALMREMSEELGIATWDSCLAALTFASHSYADFHLLMPLYVCRKWTGNPVAIEHSALKWVRPTRLAEYPMPDANKSLVAALRNWL
;
A
#
# COMPACT_ATOMS: atom_id res chain seq x y z
N MET A 1 15.52 -9.73 -16.67
CA MET A 1 14.80 -8.56 -16.14
C MET A 1 14.91 -8.56 -14.63
N LYS A 2 15.21 -7.40 -14.06
CA LYS A 2 15.30 -7.25 -12.61
C LYS A 2 13.93 -7.41 -11.95
N GLN A 3 13.86 -8.20 -10.88
CA GLN A 3 12.64 -8.33 -10.08
C GLN A 3 12.71 -7.44 -8.85
N VAL A 4 11.62 -6.77 -8.54
CA VAL A 4 11.52 -5.88 -7.38
C VAL A 4 10.34 -6.34 -6.53
N LEU A 5 10.63 -6.63 -5.26
CA LEU A 5 9.62 -7.01 -4.28
C LEU A 5 9.24 -5.78 -3.45
N VAL A 6 7.98 -5.37 -3.56
CA VAL A 6 7.41 -4.26 -2.83
C VAL A 6 6.20 -4.79 -2.06
N VAL A 7 6.07 -4.42 -0.81
CA VAL A 7 4.93 -4.81 0.01
C VAL A 7 4.00 -3.61 0.19
N ALA A 8 2.70 -3.86 0.20
CA ALA A 8 1.69 -2.82 0.35
C ALA A 8 0.63 -3.22 1.36
N VAL A 9 -0.05 -2.23 1.94
CA VAL A 9 -1.11 -2.46 2.92
C VAL A 9 -2.37 -1.69 2.57
N ALA A 10 -3.51 -2.36 2.72
CA ALA A 10 -4.81 -1.73 2.77
C ALA A 10 -5.20 -1.61 4.26
N LEU A 11 -5.04 -0.41 4.82
CA LEU A 11 -5.57 -0.11 6.15
C LEU A 11 -7.07 0.08 6.00
N ILE A 12 -7.85 -0.61 6.81
CA ILE A 12 -9.31 -0.59 6.71
C ILE A 12 -9.88 -0.09 8.03
N ASP A 13 -10.61 1.01 8.00
CA ASP A 13 -11.20 1.62 9.19
C ASP A 13 -12.55 0.98 9.55
N ARG A 14 -13.18 1.49 10.61
CA ARG A 14 -14.47 0.99 11.11
C ARG A 14 -15.60 1.12 10.09
N ASP A 15 -15.50 2.11 9.21
CA ASP A 15 -16.51 2.38 8.18
C ASP A 15 -16.21 1.66 6.88
N ASN A 16 -15.27 0.71 6.93
CA ASN A 16 -14.84 -0.09 5.77
C ASN A 16 -14.21 0.74 4.66
N ARG A 17 -13.59 1.88 5.04
CA ARG A 17 -12.84 2.72 4.10
C ARG A 17 -11.39 2.30 4.10
N VAL A 18 -10.74 2.48 2.96
CA VAL A 18 -9.34 2.10 2.73
C VAL A 18 -8.48 3.36 2.64
N LEU A 19 -7.31 3.34 3.29
CA LEU A 19 -6.40 4.48 3.25
C LEU A 19 -5.57 4.46 1.96
N LEU A 20 -5.64 5.55 1.20
CA LEU A 20 -4.76 5.83 0.07
C LEU A 20 -3.81 6.96 0.43
N ALA A 21 -2.59 6.89 -0.11
CA ALA A 21 -1.56 7.90 0.07
C ALA A 21 -1.17 8.46 -1.29
N GLN A 22 -1.06 9.78 -1.39
CA GLN A 22 -0.66 10.45 -2.62
C GLN A 22 0.84 10.68 -2.63
N ARG A 23 1.51 10.22 -3.67
CA ARG A 23 2.94 10.43 -3.83
C ARG A 23 3.25 11.92 -4.02
N ALA A 24 4.46 12.31 -3.60
CA ALA A 24 4.93 13.69 -3.74
C ALA A 24 4.79 14.18 -5.19
N THR A 25 4.78 15.50 -5.37
CA THR A 25 4.56 16.12 -6.67
C THR A 25 5.77 16.02 -7.60
N SER A 26 6.89 15.43 -7.14
CA SER A 26 8.08 15.17 -7.95
C SER A 26 8.55 13.74 -7.72
N GLY A 27 9.32 13.19 -8.67
CA GLY A 27 9.83 11.83 -8.59
C GLY A 27 8.98 10.84 -9.37
N THR A 28 9.27 9.55 -9.17
CA THR A 28 8.59 8.46 -9.86
C THR A 28 7.12 8.42 -9.47
N PHE A 29 6.22 8.33 -10.47
CA PHE A 29 4.77 8.30 -10.27
C PHE A 29 4.23 9.51 -9.50
N ALA A 30 4.84 10.69 -9.69
CA ALA A 30 4.48 11.92 -8.99
C ALA A 30 2.97 12.19 -9.06
N GLY A 31 2.38 12.52 -7.90
CA GLY A 31 0.97 12.88 -7.80
C GLY A 31 -0.02 11.73 -7.87
N LEU A 32 0.42 10.50 -8.15
CA LEU A 32 -0.47 9.35 -8.17
C LEU A 32 -0.74 8.85 -6.75
N TRP A 33 -1.87 8.20 -6.59
CA TRP A 33 -2.27 7.58 -5.33
C TRP A 33 -1.82 6.12 -5.28
N GLU A 34 -1.60 5.62 -4.08
CA GLU A 34 -1.12 4.24 -3.88
C GLU A 34 -1.55 3.73 -2.52
N PHE A 35 -1.46 2.40 -2.35
CA PHE A 35 -1.51 1.81 -1.02
C PHE A 35 -0.15 2.04 -0.35
N PRO A 36 -0.12 2.43 0.93
CA PRO A 36 1.16 2.61 1.63
C PRO A 36 1.99 1.33 1.64
N GLY A 37 3.31 1.47 1.62
CA GLY A 37 4.23 0.35 1.62
C GLY A 37 5.58 0.75 1.06
N GLY A 38 6.35 -0.23 0.65
CA GLY A 38 7.68 0.02 0.09
C GLY A 38 8.46 -1.24 -0.18
N LYS A 39 9.72 -1.09 -0.56
CA LYS A 39 10.61 -2.21 -0.90
C LYS A 39 10.94 -3.03 0.34
N VAL A 40 10.95 -4.35 0.16
CA VAL A 40 11.45 -5.28 1.17
C VAL A 40 12.99 -5.25 1.09
N LYS A 41 13.63 -4.94 2.21
CA LYS A 41 15.10 -4.88 2.29
C LYS A 41 15.67 -6.27 2.52
N PRO A 42 16.97 -6.50 2.16
CA PRO A 42 17.62 -7.77 2.47
C PRO A 42 17.50 -8.12 3.96
N GLY A 43 17.15 -9.37 4.24
CA GLY A 43 16.99 -9.85 5.60
C GLY A 43 15.65 -9.56 6.26
N GLU A 44 14.77 -8.79 5.61
CA GLU A 44 13.42 -8.54 6.13
C GLU A 44 12.43 -9.55 5.55
N THR A 45 11.46 -9.95 6.37
CA THR A 45 10.25 -10.58 5.84
C THR A 45 9.34 -9.49 5.26
N PRO A 46 8.41 -9.84 4.36
CA PRO A 46 7.42 -8.86 3.87
C PRO A 46 6.67 -8.17 5.00
N GLU A 47 6.29 -8.91 6.05
CA GLU A 47 5.59 -8.35 7.21
C GLU A 47 6.44 -7.35 7.98
N ALA A 48 7.72 -7.68 8.22
CA ALA A 48 8.66 -6.78 8.90
C ALA A 48 8.88 -5.50 8.08
N ALA A 49 9.04 -5.63 6.77
CA ALA A 49 9.18 -4.48 5.87
C ALA A 49 7.94 -3.59 5.93
N LEU A 50 6.75 -4.20 5.92
CA LEU A 50 5.51 -3.44 5.96
C LEU A 50 5.34 -2.68 7.28
N MET A 51 5.63 -3.33 8.41
CA MET A 51 5.57 -2.66 9.71
C MET A 51 6.54 -1.49 9.78
N ARG A 52 7.75 -1.65 9.24
CA ARG A 52 8.74 -0.58 9.17
C ARG A 52 8.24 0.58 8.30
N GLU A 53 7.71 0.28 7.12
CA GLU A 53 7.18 1.30 6.20
C GLU A 53 5.99 2.04 6.82
N MET A 54 5.10 1.34 7.51
CA MET A 54 3.96 1.97 8.19
C MET A 54 4.42 2.95 9.27
N SER A 55 5.48 2.61 10.00
CA SER A 55 6.08 3.50 10.98
C SER A 55 6.74 4.72 10.32
N GLU A 56 7.54 4.49 9.28
CA GLU A 56 8.28 5.56 8.59
C GLU A 56 7.36 6.51 7.80
N GLU A 57 6.38 5.97 7.10
CA GLU A 57 5.53 6.75 6.21
C GLU A 57 4.31 7.37 6.90
N LEU A 58 3.75 6.66 7.89
CA LEU A 58 2.46 7.02 8.49
C LEU A 58 2.52 7.28 9.99
N GLY A 59 3.61 6.94 10.65
CA GLY A 59 3.76 7.12 12.10
C GLY A 59 2.89 6.20 12.93
N ILE A 60 2.52 5.04 12.40
CA ILE A 60 1.67 4.07 13.11
C ILE A 60 2.43 2.77 13.35
N ALA A 61 1.95 2.00 14.31
CA ALA A 61 2.52 0.70 14.66
C ALA A 61 1.45 -0.39 14.63
N THR A 62 1.84 -1.57 14.16
CA THR A 62 0.99 -2.75 14.18
C THR A 62 1.85 -3.99 14.45
N TRP A 63 1.22 -5.14 14.49
CA TRP A 63 1.86 -6.43 14.73
C TRP A 63 1.66 -7.31 13.51
N ASP A 64 2.59 -8.24 13.29
CA ASP A 64 2.47 -9.17 12.16
C ASP A 64 1.19 -10.03 12.25
N SER A 65 0.72 -10.32 13.46
CA SER A 65 -0.55 -11.04 13.66
C SER A 65 -1.78 -10.26 13.18
N CYS A 66 -1.65 -8.95 12.96
CA CYS A 66 -2.72 -8.09 12.44
C CYS A 66 -2.64 -7.90 10.91
N LEU A 67 -1.63 -8.49 10.27
CA LEU A 67 -1.42 -8.40 8.83
C LEU A 67 -1.88 -9.70 8.17
N ALA A 68 -2.87 -9.61 7.30
CA ALA A 68 -3.35 -10.76 6.55
C ALA A 68 -3.10 -10.57 5.06
N ALA A 69 -2.37 -11.48 4.44
CA ALA A 69 -2.12 -11.43 3.00
C ALA A 69 -3.43 -11.65 2.25
N LEU A 70 -3.79 -10.74 1.37
CA LEU A 70 -5.02 -10.83 0.58
C LEU A 70 -4.75 -11.31 -0.84
N THR A 71 -3.85 -10.63 -1.53
CA THR A 71 -3.56 -10.86 -2.94
C THR A 71 -2.18 -10.31 -3.27
N PHE A 72 -1.81 -10.35 -4.53
CA PHE A 72 -0.58 -9.70 -4.99
C PHE A 72 -0.77 -9.16 -6.40
N ALA A 73 0.01 -8.15 -6.74
CA ALA A 73 0.14 -7.67 -8.11
C ALA A 73 1.44 -8.18 -8.70
N SER A 74 1.40 -8.55 -9.98
CA SER A 74 2.58 -8.93 -10.76
C SER A 74 2.53 -8.09 -12.03
N HIS A 75 3.48 -7.18 -12.20
CA HIS A 75 3.42 -6.21 -13.29
C HIS A 75 4.81 -5.89 -13.82
N SER A 76 4.97 -5.92 -15.14
CA SER A 76 6.22 -5.54 -15.79
C SER A 76 6.18 -4.08 -16.22
N TYR A 77 7.13 -3.31 -15.69
CA TYR A 77 7.45 -1.99 -16.22
C TYR A 77 8.62 -2.12 -17.20
N ALA A 78 9.03 -1.01 -17.83
CA ALA A 78 10.06 -1.05 -18.86
C ALA A 78 11.39 -1.69 -18.38
N ASP A 79 11.81 -1.37 -17.15
CA ASP A 79 13.13 -1.74 -16.63
C ASP A 79 13.10 -2.85 -15.58
N PHE A 80 11.92 -3.22 -15.08
CA PHE A 80 11.83 -4.20 -14.00
C PHE A 80 10.47 -4.87 -13.96
N HIS A 81 10.43 -6.02 -13.29
CA HIS A 81 9.17 -6.71 -12.97
C HIS A 81 8.85 -6.52 -11.49
N LEU A 82 7.67 -5.98 -11.21
CA LEU A 82 7.22 -5.74 -9.85
C LEU A 82 6.37 -6.91 -9.35
N LEU A 83 6.72 -7.41 -8.18
CA LEU A 83 5.86 -8.31 -7.41
C LEU A 83 5.48 -7.60 -6.13
N MET A 84 4.17 -7.41 -5.91
CA MET A 84 3.69 -6.59 -4.80
C MET A 84 2.57 -7.29 -4.05
N PRO A 85 2.89 -8.00 -2.95
CA PRO A 85 1.87 -8.53 -2.06
C PRO A 85 1.10 -7.39 -1.38
N LEU A 86 -0.22 -7.54 -1.31
CA LEU A 86 -1.10 -6.63 -0.59
C LEU A 86 -1.62 -7.32 0.66
N TYR A 87 -1.34 -6.70 1.81
CA TYR A 87 -1.88 -7.12 3.09
C TYR A 87 -3.06 -6.25 3.47
N VAL A 88 -3.99 -6.79 4.24
CA VAL A 88 -5.06 -6.02 4.87
C VAL A 88 -4.75 -5.90 6.36
N CYS A 89 -5.07 -4.75 6.95
CA CYS A 89 -4.83 -4.47 8.35
C CYS A 89 -5.98 -3.63 8.91
N ARG A 90 -6.64 -4.14 9.95
CA ARG A 90 -7.77 -3.45 10.60
C ARG A 90 -7.42 -2.93 12.00
N LYS A 91 -6.21 -3.23 12.50
CA LYS A 91 -5.83 -2.91 13.87
C LYS A 91 -4.40 -2.37 13.93
N TRP A 92 -4.27 -1.17 14.46
CA TRP A 92 -2.98 -0.50 14.63
C TRP A 92 -3.08 0.51 15.76
N THR A 93 -1.93 1.04 16.23
CA THR A 93 -1.88 2.14 17.19
C THR A 93 -1.44 3.42 16.49
N GLY A 94 -2.01 4.54 16.92
CA GLY A 94 -1.72 5.86 16.36
C GLY A 94 -2.69 6.25 15.26
N ASN A 95 -2.64 7.51 14.87
CA ASN A 95 -3.41 8.03 13.74
C ASN A 95 -2.48 8.20 12.56
N PRO A 96 -2.79 7.63 11.38
CA PRO A 96 -1.95 7.82 10.21
C PRO A 96 -1.80 9.30 9.85
N VAL A 97 -0.57 9.72 9.61
CA VAL A 97 -0.23 11.06 9.13
C VAL A 97 0.67 10.95 7.91
N ALA A 98 0.60 11.92 7.01
CA ALA A 98 1.42 11.94 5.81
C ALA A 98 2.81 12.45 6.14
N ILE A 99 3.73 11.56 6.51
CA ILE A 99 5.13 11.92 6.80
C ILE A 99 5.92 12.09 5.51
N GLU A 100 5.78 11.15 4.57
CA GLU A 100 6.51 11.16 3.31
C GLU A 100 5.63 11.50 2.10
N HIS A 101 4.33 11.21 2.19
CA HIS A 101 3.37 11.49 1.13
C HIS A 101 2.84 12.92 1.21
N SER A 102 2.32 13.43 0.11
CA SER A 102 1.73 14.77 0.08
C SER A 102 0.33 14.83 0.68
N ALA A 103 -0.39 13.70 0.70
CA ALA A 103 -1.74 13.63 1.25
C ALA A 103 -2.13 12.18 1.59
N LEU A 104 -3.09 12.04 2.50
CA LEU A 104 -3.75 10.77 2.80
C LEU A 104 -5.24 10.95 2.62
N LYS A 105 -5.94 9.88 2.25
CA LYS A 105 -7.40 9.92 2.13
C LYS A 105 -8.00 8.55 2.43
N TRP A 106 -9.04 8.55 3.25
CA TRP A 106 -9.87 7.39 3.50
C TRP A 106 -10.94 7.29 2.41
N VAL A 107 -10.95 6.18 1.68
CA VAL A 107 -11.76 6.03 0.47
C VAL A 107 -12.64 4.79 0.56
N ARG A 108 -13.90 4.93 0.22
CA ARG A 108 -14.79 3.77 0.16
C ARG A 108 -14.36 2.83 -0.96
N PRO A 109 -14.45 1.50 -0.77
CA PRO A 109 -14.00 0.53 -1.78
C PRO A 109 -14.58 0.78 -3.18
N THR A 110 -15.84 1.19 -3.25
CA THR A 110 -16.52 1.46 -4.53
C THR A 110 -15.97 2.67 -5.27
N ARG A 111 -15.18 3.51 -4.60
CA ARG A 111 -14.62 4.74 -5.17
C ARG A 111 -13.12 4.67 -5.39
N LEU A 112 -12.46 3.57 -5.04
CA LEU A 112 -11.01 3.43 -5.21
C LEU A 112 -10.57 3.63 -6.66
N ALA A 113 -11.36 3.14 -7.61
CA ALA A 113 -11.03 3.25 -9.03
C ALA A 113 -11.05 4.68 -9.57
N GLU A 114 -11.61 5.64 -8.83
CA GLU A 114 -11.63 7.06 -9.20
C GLU A 114 -10.28 7.74 -8.98
N TYR A 115 -9.37 7.12 -8.24
CA TYR A 115 -8.06 7.69 -7.89
C TYR A 115 -7.01 7.20 -8.87
N PRO A 116 -6.27 8.10 -9.55
CA PRO A 116 -5.22 7.68 -10.48
C PRO A 116 -4.08 7.01 -9.72
N MET A 117 -3.71 5.81 -10.17
CA MET A 117 -2.71 4.95 -9.54
C MET A 117 -1.71 4.42 -10.56
N PRO A 118 -0.49 4.04 -10.12
CA PRO A 118 0.38 3.23 -10.97
C PRO A 118 -0.32 1.94 -11.39
N ASP A 119 0.01 1.42 -12.57
CA ASP A 119 -0.70 0.28 -13.15
C ASP A 119 -0.74 -0.95 -12.24
N ALA A 120 0.33 -1.23 -11.51
CA ALA A 120 0.38 -2.37 -10.59
C ALA A 120 -0.69 -2.30 -9.50
N ASN A 121 -1.07 -1.10 -9.07
CA ASN A 121 -2.07 -0.92 -8.00
C ASN A 121 -3.50 -1.17 -8.49
N LYS A 122 -3.74 -1.04 -9.79
CA LYS A 122 -5.10 -1.16 -10.34
C LYS A 122 -5.70 -2.54 -10.14
N SER A 123 -4.91 -3.59 -10.28
CA SER A 123 -5.39 -4.96 -10.06
C SER A 123 -5.74 -5.21 -8.59
N LEU A 124 -5.05 -4.54 -7.68
CA LEU A 124 -5.31 -4.65 -6.24
C LEU A 124 -6.66 -4.03 -5.87
N VAL A 125 -7.06 -2.96 -6.56
CA VAL A 125 -8.35 -2.31 -6.35
C VAL A 125 -9.50 -3.28 -6.63
N ALA A 126 -9.42 -4.04 -7.73
CA ALA A 126 -10.44 -5.02 -8.07
C ALA A 126 -10.58 -6.10 -7.00
N ALA A 127 -9.45 -6.62 -6.49
CA ALA A 127 -9.44 -7.63 -5.45
C ALA A 127 -10.07 -7.09 -4.16
N LEU A 128 -9.74 -5.86 -3.75
CA LEU A 128 -10.30 -5.25 -2.56
C LEU A 128 -11.81 -5.04 -2.68
N ARG A 129 -12.28 -4.56 -3.83
CA ARG A 129 -13.71 -4.36 -4.06
C ARG A 129 -14.49 -5.66 -3.94
N ASN A 130 -13.95 -6.76 -4.43
CA ASN A 130 -14.60 -8.06 -4.33
C ASN A 130 -14.59 -8.62 -2.92
N TRP A 131 -13.55 -8.32 -2.15
CA TRP A 131 -13.37 -8.82 -0.80
C TRP A 131 -14.14 -7.99 0.24
N LEU A 132 -14.20 -6.69 0.07
CA LEU A 132 -14.95 -5.77 0.94
C LEU A 132 -16.39 -5.62 0.45
#